data_3c798db9303f980daaf935835005eae5
#
_entry.id   3c798db9303f980daaf935835005eae5
#
_cell.length_a   1.000
_cell.length_b   1.000
_cell.length_c   1.000
_cell.angle_alpha   90.00
_cell.angle_beta   90.00
_cell.angle_gamma   90.00
#
_symmetry.space_group_name_H-M   'P 1'
#
loop_
_entity.id
_entity.type
_entity.pdbx_description
1 polymer ?
#
loop_
_entity_poly.entity_id
_entity_poly.type
_entity_poly.pdbx_seq_one_letter_code
_entity_poly.pdbx_strand_id
1 'polypeptide(L)'
;MRTMFTVHHNEHVSSRSFEEVVNAFESAVGSVEDTGFAVLVASTKSAEEFESQVKSRESTSGFMRFLTVDHGAWMTRVGLKAKARMYTIGNPLIARTMLEHDIAAGLNVPVRLMIYEDAASRTTRLVYDLPSSLMSGLQNEKLAAAAKKLDAKLIALAVQGTGAEA
;
A
#
# COMPACT_ATOMS: atom_id res chain seq x y z
N MET A 1 -21.79 -3.92 -17.83
CA MET A 1 -21.45 -2.49 -18.10
C MET A 1 -19.96 -2.30 -17.96
N ARG A 2 -19.32 -1.50 -18.83
CA ARG A 2 -17.89 -1.17 -18.78
C ARG A 2 -17.74 0.33 -18.54
N THR A 3 -16.97 0.71 -17.53
CA THR A 3 -16.62 2.11 -17.25
C THR A 3 -15.13 2.32 -17.57
N MET A 4 -14.80 3.41 -18.27
CA MET A 4 -13.43 3.81 -18.56
C MET A 4 -13.08 5.04 -17.73
N PHE A 5 -11.90 5.03 -17.11
CA PHE A 5 -11.38 6.16 -16.33
C PHE A 5 -9.84 6.18 -16.40
N THR A 6 -9.25 7.34 -16.10
CA THR A 6 -7.80 7.53 -16.13
C THR A 6 -7.20 7.13 -14.77
N VAL A 7 -6.15 6.32 -14.81
CA VAL A 7 -5.35 5.95 -13.62
C VAL A 7 -4.07 6.77 -13.61
N HIS A 8 -3.71 7.30 -12.45
CA HIS A 8 -2.46 8.01 -12.24
C HIS A 8 -1.45 7.08 -11.57
N HIS A 9 -0.42 6.72 -12.33
CA HIS A 9 0.70 5.91 -11.85
C HIS A 9 1.78 6.80 -11.26
N ASN A 10 2.20 6.52 -10.02
CA ASN A 10 3.27 7.22 -9.33
C ASN A 10 4.53 6.36 -9.28
N GLU A 11 5.67 6.99 -9.59
CA GLU A 11 6.99 6.39 -9.50
C GLU A 11 7.92 7.30 -8.71
N HIS A 12 8.54 6.75 -7.66
CA HIS A 12 9.59 7.40 -6.88
C HIS A 12 10.90 6.69 -7.15
N VAL A 13 11.87 7.43 -7.71
CA VAL A 13 13.21 6.89 -8.02
C VAL A 13 14.17 7.21 -6.89
N SER A 14 14.91 6.22 -6.43
CA SER A 14 15.88 6.33 -5.33
C SER A 14 17.28 5.94 -5.77
N SER A 15 18.27 6.68 -5.29
CA SER A 15 19.68 6.30 -5.38
C SER A 15 20.12 5.29 -4.31
N ARG A 16 19.26 5.04 -3.30
CA ARG A 16 19.47 4.01 -2.28
C ARG A 16 19.37 2.62 -2.90
N SER A 17 20.09 1.66 -2.34
CA SER A 17 19.96 0.26 -2.75
C SER A 17 18.55 -0.27 -2.51
N PHE A 18 18.20 -1.37 -3.19
CA PHE A 18 16.93 -2.05 -2.99
C PHE A 18 16.70 -2.42 -1.53
N GLU A 19 17.72 -2.94 -0.87
CA GLU A 19 17.67 -3.36 0.54
C GLU A 19 17.44 -2.18 1.48
N GLU A 20 18.07 -1.03 1.22
CA GLU A 20 17.87 0.18 2.02
C GLU A 20 16.45 0.72 1.90
N VAL A 21 15.90 0.77 0.67
CA VAL A 21 14.52 1.23 0.44
C VAL A 21 13.52 0.27 1.07
N VAL A 22 13.71 -1.05 0.91
CA VAL A 22 12.87 -2.07 1.54
C VAL A 22 12.89 -1.93 3.05
N ASN A 23 14.08 -1.82 3.66
CA ASN A 23 14.21 -1.69 5.12
C ASN A 23 13.55 -0.40 5.64
N ALA A 24 13.75 0.72 4.96
CA ALA A 24 13.15 2.00 5.34
C ALA A 24 11.60 1.94 5.25
N PHE A 25 11.09 1.34 4.18
CA PHE A 25 9.66 1.14 3.97
C PHE A 25 9.06 0.20 5.03
N GLU A 26 9.65 -0.99 5.23
CA GLU A 26 9.14 -1.99 6.16
C GLU A 26 9.19 -1.52 7.61
N SER A 27 10.17 -0.68 7.98
CA SER A 27 10.24 -0.05 9.31
C SER A 27 9.13 0.97 9.56
N ALA A 28 8.66 1.64 8.49
CA ALA A 28 7.59 2.63 8.58
C ALA A 28 6.18 2.02 8.55
N VAL A 29 6.04 0.77 8.12
CA VAL A 29 4.75 0.08 7.95
C VAL A 29 4.65 -1.06 8.96
N GLY A 30 3.57 -1.10 9.71
CA GLY A 30 3.27 -2.22 10.63
C GLY A 30 2.93 -3.51 9.86
N SER A 31 2.48 -4.54 10.56
CA SER A 31 2.11 -5.81 9.93
C SER A 31 0.98 -6.52 10.64
N VAL A 32 0.17 -7.24 9.86
CA VAL A 32 -0.82 -8.20 10.31
C VAL A 32 -0.59 -9.58 9.65
N GLU A 33 0.54 -9.74 8.95
CA GLU A 33 0.82 -10.94 8.16
C GLU A 33 1.03 -12.19 9.02
N ASP A 34 1.60 -12.05 10.20
CA ASP A 34 1.87 -13.12 11.16
C ASP A 34 0.59 -13.74 11.71
N THR A 35 -0.38 -12.91 12.05
CA THR A 35 -1.65 -13.32 12.64
C THR A 35 -2.71 -13.55 11.57
N GLY A 36 -2.68 -12.74 10.50
CA GLY A 36 -3.70 -12.65 9.46
C GLY A 36 -4.86 -11.73 9.84
N PHE A 37 -5.31 -10.93 8.89
CA PHE A 37 -6.39 -9.95 9.11
C PHE A 37 -7.73 -10.60 9.47
N ALA A 38 -8.05 -11.74 8.86
CA ALA A 38 -9.28 -12.47 9.17
C ALA A 38 -9.32 -12.94 10.63
N VAL A 39 -8.18 -13.37 11.18
CA VAL A 39 -8.07 -13.78 12.60
C VAL A 39 -8.23 -12.55 13.51
N LEU A 40 -7.61 -11.42 13.16
CA LEU A 40 -7.81 -10.16 13.90
C LEU A 40 -9.29 -9.80 13.97
N VAL A 41 -10.00 -9.81 12.84
CA VAL A 41 -11.44 -9.50 12.80
C VAL A 41 -12.24 -10.48 13.67
N ALA A 42 -11.98 -11.78 13.54
CA ALA A 42 -12.73 -12.83 14.26
C ALA A 42 -12.46 -12.81 15.78
N SER A 43 -11.31 -12.32 16.22
CA SER A 43 -10.93 -12.26 17.64
C SER A 43 -11.51 -11.06 18.40
N THR A 44 -11.99 -10.03 17.68
CA THR A 44 -12.52 -8.79 18.28
C THR A 44 -14.04 -8.86 18.44
N LYS A 45 -14.57 -8.39 19.59
CA LYS A 45 -15.99 -8.47 19.96
C LYS A 45 -16.69 -7.12 19.98
N SER A 46 -15.93 -6.02 19.92
CA SER A 46 -16.47 -4.65 19.89
C SER A 46 -15.69 -3.77 18.90
N ALA A 47 -16.28 -2.62 18.56
CA ALA A 47 -15.62 -1.61 17.72
C ALA A 47 -14.36 -1.08 18.39
N GLU A 48 -14.40 -0.83 19.69
CA GLU A 48 -13.27 -0.31 20.48
C GLU A 48 -12.12 -1.33 20.53
N GLU A 49 -12.45 -2.61 20.71
CA GLU A 49 -11.46 -3.68 20.68
C GLU A 49 -10.82 -3.80 19.29
N PHE A 50 -11.61 -3.74 18.23
CA PHE A 50 -11.12 -3.75 16.85
C PHE A 50 -10.20 -2.56 16.57
N GLU A 51 -10.61 -1.33 16.92
CA GLU A 51 -9.78 -0.13 16.75
C GLU A 51 -8.47 -0.23 17.53
N SER A 52 -8.50 -0.73 18.76
CA SER A 52 -7.32 -0.94 19.59
C SER A 52 -6.35 -1.94 18.95
N GLN A 53 -6.87 -3.06 18.45
CA GLN A 53 -6.08 -4.09 17.77
C GLN A 53 -5.46 -3.58 16.46
N VAL A 54 -6.16 -2.75 15.70
CA VAL A 54 -5.62 -2.10 14.49
C VAL A 54 -4.50 -1.13 14.87
N LYS A 55 -4.74 -0.23 15.83
CA LYS A 55 -3.75 0.76 16.28
C LYS A 55 -2.48 0.15 16.84
N SER A 56 -2.58 -1.01 17.48
CA SER A 56 -1.40 -1.72 18.02
C SER A 56 -0.51 -2.34 16.93
N ARG A 57 -0.99 -2.46 15.69
CA ARG A 57 -0.30 -3.06 14.56
C ARG A 57 0.15 -2.08 13.49
N GLU A 58 -0.35 -0.85 13.50
CA GLU A 58 0.17 0.20 12.63
C GLU A 58 1.52 0.70 13.15
N SER A 59 2.39 1.17 12.23
CA SER A 59 3.64 1.83 12.56
C SER A 59 3.53 3.32 12.29
N THR A 60 4.67 4.02 12.17
CA THR A 60 4.74 5.49 12.04
C THR A 60 3.95 6.07 10.86
N SER A 61 3.79 5.30 9.77
CA SER A 61 2.99 5.71 8.61
C SER A 61 1.47 5.61 8.84
N GLY A 62 1.03 4.88 9.87
CA GLY A 62 -0.36 4.52 10.08
C GLY A 62 -0.86 3.40 9.15
N PHE A 63 0.03 2.76 8.40
CA PHE A 63 -0.28 1.58 7.59
C PHE A 63 0.23 0.29 8.23
N MET A 64 -0.39 -0.83 7.83
CA MET A 64 0.10 -2.17 8.08
C MET A 64 0.13 -2.99 6.78
N ARG A 65 1.02 -3.96 6.72
CA ARG A 65 1.11 -4.94 5.62
C ARG A 65 0.11 -6.06 5.86
N PHE A 66 -0.63 -6.39 4.79
CA PHE A 66 -1.53 -7.54 4.73
C PHE A 66 -0.89 -8.71 3.98
N LEU A 67 -0.03 -8.40 3.02
CA LEU A 67 0.65 -9.36 2.16
C LEU A 67 1.95 -8.79 1.62
N THR A 68 3.00 -9.59 1.68
CA THR A 68 4.26 -9.35 0.99
C THR A 68 4.52 -10.49 -0.01
N VAL A 69 4.77 -10.14 -1.27
CA VAL A 69 5.18 -11.10 -2.31
C VAL A 69 6.59 -10.75 -2.78
N ASP A 70 7.55 -11.60 -2.43
CA ASP A 70 8.93 -11.47 -2.92
C ASP A 70 9.03 -12.10 -4.32
N HIS A 71 8.87 -11.24 -5.34
CA HIS A 71 9.01 -11.67 -6.74
C HIS A 71 10.44 -12.10 -7.05
N GLY A 72 11.46 -11.45 -6.48
CA GLY A 72 12.85 -11.81 -6.68
C GLY A 72 13.15 -13.24 -6.20
N ALA A 73 12.61 -13.62 -5.05
CA ALA A 73 12.83 -14.93 -4.48
C ALA A 73 12.27 -16.07 -5.35
N TRP A 74 11.02 -15.96 -5.84
CA TRP A 74 10.45 -17.03 -6.67
C TRP A 74 10.99 -17.02 -8.11
N MET A 75 11.29 -15.84 -8.69
CA MET A 75 11.88 -15.72 -10.03
C MET A 75 13.22 -16.46 -10.14
N THR A 76 14.01 -16.48 -9.06
CA THR A 76 15.24 -17.25 -9.00
C THR A 76 15.00 -18.75 -9.24
N ARG A 77 13.85 -19.29 -8.85
CA ARG A 77 13.48 -20.71 -9.03
C ARG A 77 13.24 -21.06 -10.51
N VAL A 78 12.93 -20.07 -11.33
CA VAL A 78 12.71 -20.23 -12.78
C VAL A 78 13.88 -19.64 -13.61
N GLY A 79 15.04 -19.42 -12.98
CA GLY A 79 16.27 -18.99 -13.65
C GLY A 79 16.34 -17.49 -13.98
N LEU A 80 15.44 -16.68 -13.43
CA LEU A 80 15.45 -15.23 -13.60
C LEU A 80 16.03 -14.55 -12.38
N LYS A 81 16.76 -13.45 -12.58
CA LYS A 81 17.32 -12.64 -11.51
C LYS A 81 16.63 -11.28 -11.47
N ALA A 82 16.01 -10.97 -10.35
CA ALA A 82 15.40 -9.66 -10.11
C ALA A 82 15.42 -9.36 -8.61
N LYS A 83 15.42 -8.08 -8.27
CA LYS A 83 15.11 -7.61 -6.92
C LYS A 83 13.77 -6.90 -7.01
N ALA A 84 12.72 -7.52 -6.47
CA ALA A 84 11.37 -6.99 -6.58
C ALA A 84 10.48 -7.55 -5.48
N ARG A 85 9.80 -6.66 -4.74
CA ARG A 85 8.79 -6.99 -3.73
C ARG A 85 7.52 -6.20 -3.97
N MET A 86 6.39 -6.89 -4.01
CA MET A 86 5.07 -6.29 -4.02
C MET A 86 4.48 -6.38 -2.62
N TYR A 87 3.84 -5.31 -2.20
CA TYR A 87 3.16 -5.20 -0.92
C TYR A 87 1.70 -4.84 -1.12
N THR A 88 0.86 -5.43 -0.29
CA THR A 88 -0.51 -4.97 -0.08
C THR A 88 -0.56 -4.33 1.31
N ILE A 89 -0.80 -3.02 1.36
CA ILE A 89 -0.81 -2.24 2.61
C ILE A 89 -2.11 -1.49 2.80
N GLY A 90 -2.46 -1.22 4.03
CA GLY A 90 -3.65 -0.44 4.35
C GLY A 90 -3.83 -0.25 5.84
N ASN A 91 -4.98 0.33 6.18
CA ASN A 91 -5.47 0.44 7.54
C ASN A 91 -7.01 0.43 7.47
N PRO A 92 -7.69 -0.50 8.15
CA PRO A 92 -9.16 -0.60 8.12
C PRO A 92 -9.86 0.69 8.58
N LEU A 93 -9.27 1.44 9.50
CA LEU A 93 -9.85 2.69 10.00
C LEU A 93 -9.75 3.81 8.94
N ILE A 94 -8.68 3.78 8.13
CA ILE A 94 -8.55 4.67 6.95
C ILE A 94 -9.52 4.20 5.86
N ALA A 95 -9.59 2.90 5.57
CA ALA A 95 -10.50 2.35 4.57
C ALA A 95 -11.96 2.68 4.89
N ARG A 96 -12.36 2.65 6.16
CA ARG A 96 -13.70 3.04 6.62
C ARG A 96 -14.12 4.40 6.09
N THR A 97 -13.22 5.39 6.07
CA THR A 97 -13.54 6.75 5.61
C THR A 97 -13.91 6.85 4.13
N MET A 98 -13.63 5.80 3.37
CA MET A 98 -14.01 5.67 1.95
C MET A 98 -15.20 4.73 1.79
N LEU A 99 -15.18 3.58 2.46
CA LEU A 99 -16.23 2.55 2.37
C LEU A 99 -17.58 3.01 2.90
N GLU A 100 -17.61 3.95 3.87
CA GLU A 100 -18.84 4.57 4.36
C GLU A 100 -19.56 5.43 3.30
N HIS A 101 -18.84 5.88 2.26
CA HIS A 101 -19.40 6.64 1.16
C HIS A 101 -19.77 5.76 -0.04
N ASP A 102 -18.99 4.71 -0.30
CA ASP A 102 -19.27 3.74 -1.35
C ASP A 102 -18.52 2.43 -1.06
N ILE A 103 -19.26 1.35 -0.83
CA ILE A 103 -18.69 0.03 -0.53
C ILE A 103 -17.85 -0.54 -1.70
N ALA A 104 -18.13 -0.13 -2.95
CA ALA A 104 -17.37 -0.55 -4.11
C ALA A 104 -15.91 -0.04 -4.11
N ALA A 105 -15.61 1.00 -3.32
CA ALA A 105 -14.25 1.45 -3.07
C ALA A 105 -13.36 0.33 -2.48
N GLY A 106 -13.97 -0.66 -1.82
CA GLY A 106 -13.28 -1.83 -1.26
C GLY A 106 -12.50 -2.66 -2.27
N LEU A 107 -12.78 -2.54 -3.57
CA LEU A 107 -11.96 -3.15 -4.62
C LEU A 107 -10.53 -2.59 -4.63
N ASN A 108 -10.34 -1.34 -4.22
CA ASN A 108 -9.09 -0.59 -4.33
C ASN A 108 -8.39 -0.35 -2.97
N VAL A 109 -8.90 -0.94 -1.89
CA VAL A 109 -8.26 -0.95 -0.57
C VAL A 109 -8.34 -2.35 0.02
N PRO A 110 -7.25 -2.89 0.57
CA PRO A 110 -5.91 -2.29 0.72
C PRO A 110 -5.22 -1.98 -0.62
N VAL A 111 -4.28 -1.05 -0.60
CA VAL A 111 -3.55 -0.61 -1.79
C VAL A 111 -2.37 -1.52 -2.09
N ARG A 112 -1.99 -1.64 -3.36
CA ARG A 112 -0.79 -2.34 -3.80
C ARG A 112 0.30 -1.34 -4.16
N LEU A 113 1.53 -1.67 -3.80
CA LEU A 113 2.72 -0.99 -4.26
C LEU A 113 3.84 -2.00 -4.51
N MET A 114 4.83 -1.61 -5.30
CA MET A 114 5.97 -2.46 -5.61
C MET A 114 7.27 -1.68 -5.44
N ILE A 115 8.27 -2.32 -4.84
CA ILE A 115 9.65 -1.85 -4.78
C ILE A 115 10.48 -2.79 -5.65
N TYR A 116 11.28 -2.24 -6.57
CA TYR A 116 12.14 -3.03 -7.43
C TYR A 116 13.41 -2.29 -7.84
N GLU A 117 14.47 -3.03 -8.17
CA GLU A 117 15.67 -2.50 -8.80
C GLU A 117 15.46 -2.52 -10.33
N ASP A 118 15.57 -1.35 -10.98
CA ASP A 118 15.59 -1.27 -12.42
C ASP A 118 16.96 -1.75 -12.93
N ALA A 119 16.95 -2.83 -13.70
CA ALA A 119 18.16 -3.48 -14.18
C ALA A 119 19.00 -2.58 -15.13
N ALA A 120 18.35 -1.67 -15.86
CA ALA A 120 19.00 -0.79 -16.82
C ALA A 120 19.68 0.40 -16.13
N SER A 121 18.97 1.10 -15.26
CA SER A 121 19.47 2.29 -14.56
C SER A 121 20.19 1.99 -13.25
N ARG A 122 20.02 0.77 -12.71
CA ARG A 122 20.52 0.36 -11.38
C ARG A 122 19.99 1.23 -10.24
N THR A 123 18.86 1.87 -10.47
CA THR A 123 18.14 2.64 -9.43
C THR A 123 17.04 1.79 -8.80
N THR A 124 16.72 2.08 -7.56
CA THR A 124 15.56 1.47 -6.89
C THR A 124 14.34 2.33 -7.14
N ARG A 125 13.22 1.70 -7.47
CA ARG A 125 11.95 2.36 -7.74
C ARG A 125 10.88 1.86 -6.78
N LEU A 126 10.04 2.78 -6.29
CA LEU A 126 8.81 2.48 -5.57
C LEU A 126 7.65 3.01 -6.39
N VAL A 127 6.73 2.12 -6.77
CA VAL A 127 5.63 2.43 -7.68
C VAL A 127 4.29 2.00 -7.13
N TYR A 128 3.25 2.76 -7.44
CA TYR A 128 1.84 2.47 -7.11
C TYR A 128 0.91 3.34 -7.95
N ASP A 129 -0.35 2.92 -8.04
CA ASP A 129 -1.41 3.73 -8.64
C ASP A 129 -2.13 4.52 -7.55
N LEU A 130 -2.43 5.81 -7.81
CA LEU A 130 -3.14 6.66 -6.84
C LEU A 130 -4.55 6.13 -6.58
N PRO A 131 -4.92 5.83 -5.33
CA PRO A 131 -6.23 5.35 -4.96
C PRO A 131 -7.37 6.23 -5.43
N SER A 132 -7.23 7.57 -5.35
CA SER A 132 -8.27 8.49 -5.84
C SER A 132 -8.56 8.32 -7.32
N SER A 133 -7.53 8.03 -8.13
CA SER A 133 -7.67 7.79 -9.56
C SER A 133 -8.33 6.44 -9.85
N LEU A 134 -7.99 5.40 -9.09
CA LEU A 134 -8.61 4.07 -9.20
C LEU A 134 -10.10 4.10 -8.83
N MET A 135 -10.50 4.98 -7.91
CA MET A 135 -11.88 5.13 -7.46
C MET A 135 -12.68 6.17 -8.27
N SER A 136 -12.06 6.88 -9.21
CA SER A 136 -12.70 7.96 -9.99
C SER A 136 -13.91 7.49 -10.80
N GLY A 137 -13.91 6.23 -11.22
CA GLY A 137 -15.04 5.62 -11.94
C GLY A 137 -16.33 5.49 -11.12
N LEU A 138 -16.28 5.63 -9.79
CA LEU A 138 -17.44 5.58 -8.89
C LEU A 138 -18.21 6.90 -8.81
N GLN A 139 -17.65 8.00 -9.33
CA GLN A 139 -18.29 9.32 -9.46
C GLN A 139 -18.92 9.84 -8.14
N ASN A 140 -18.25 9.65 -7.02
CA ASN A 140 -18.69 10.05 -5.68
C ASN A 140 -17.72 11.10 -5.10
N GLU A 141 -18.16 12.34 -4.93
CA GLU A 141 -17.32 13.47 -4.49
C GLU A 141 -16.78 13.27 -3.05
N LYS A 142 -17.60 12.73 -2.14
CA LYS A 142 -17.17 12.47 -0.76
C LYS A 142 -16.11 11.38 -0.71
N LEU A 143 -16.31 10.32 -1.49
CA LEU A 143 -15.32 9.26 -1.67
C LEU A 143 -14.02 9.83 -2.26
N ALA A 144 -14.10 10.65 -3.32
CA ALA A 144 -12.95 11.26 -3.95
C ALA A 144 -12.13 12.13 -2.96
N ALA A 145 -12.82 12.91 -2.11
CA ALA A 145 -12.17 13.70 -1.07
C ALA A 145 -11.44 12.83 -0.01
N ALA A 146 -12.05 11.72 0.40
CA ALA A 146 -11.44 10.77 1.32
C ALA A 146 -10.23 10.05 0.67
N ALA A 147 -10.36 9.60 -0.58
CA ALA A 147 -9.30 8.94 -1.32
C ALA A 147 -8.07 9.82 -1.54
N LYS A 148 -8.25 11.14 -1.76
CA LYS A 148 -7.12 12.10 -1.84
C LYS A 148 -6.32 12.20 -0.55
N LYS A 149 -6.94 11.98 0.61
CA LYS A 149 -6.20 11.92 1.89
C LYS A 149 -5.35 10.66 1.98
N LEU A 150 -5.83 9.56 1.42
CA LEU A 150 -5.05 8.33 1.29
C LEU A 150 -3.88 8.51 0.32
N ASP A 151 -4.09 9.18 -0.83
CA ASP A 151 -3.01 9.54 -1.77
C ASP A 151 -1.88 10.28 -1.05
N ALA A 152 -2.21 11.32 -0.28
CA ALA A 152 -1.22 12.12 0.46
C ALA A 152 -0.40 11.26 1.44
N LYS A 153 -1.05 10.31 2.14
CA LYS A 153 -0.35 9.39 3.04
C LYS A 153 0.59 8.44 2.29
N LEU A 154 0.20 7.94 1.11
CA LEU A 154 1.03 7.07 0.29
C LEU A 154 2.24 7.82 -0.28
N ILE A 155 2.04 9.04 -0.76
CA ILE A 155 3.12 9.91 -1.23
C ILE A 155 4.14 10.14 -0.10
N ALA A 156 3.67 10.50 1.10
CA ALA A 156 4.56 10.72 2.25
C ALA A 156 5.36 9.45 2.61
N LEU A 157 4.72 8.27 2.61
CA LEU A 157 5.38 6.99 2.86
C LEU A 157 6.42 6.68 1.78
N ALA A 158 6.10 6.91 0.50
CA ALA A 158 7.00 6.67 -0.61
C ALA A 158 8.24 7.58 -0.55
N VAL A 159 8.05 8.87 -0.28
CA VAL A 159 9.14 9.85 -0.08
C VAL A 159 10.03 9.43 1.09
N GLN A 160 9.44 9.06 2.23
CA GLN A 160 10.20 8.58 3.40
C GLN A 160 11.02 7.34 3.06
N GLY A 161 10.43 6.34 2.39
CA GLY A 161 11.10 5.08 2.05
C GLY A 161 12.22 5.26 1.03
N THR A 162 11.98 6.05 -0.01
CA THR A 162 12.94 6.26 -1.11
C THR A 162 13.97 7.34 -0.83
N GLY A 163 13.66 8.30 0.06
CA GLY A 163 14.46 9.53 0.21
C GLY A 163 14.41 10.44 -1.02
N ALA A 164 13.46 10.21 -1.94
CA ALA A 164 13.23 11.09 -3.08
C ALA A 164 12.58 12.40 -2.63
N GLU A 165 12.75 13.45 -3.43
CA GLU A 165 11.99 14.69 -3.26
C GLU A 165 10.52 14.45 -3.67
N ALA A 166 9.59 15.19 -3.03
CA ALA A 166 8.16 15.05 -3.28
C ALA A 166 7.73 15.64 -4.62
#